data_2705fda65fbf4b67007eb299c2df7862
#
_entry.id   2705fda65fbf4b67007eb299c2df7862
#
_cell.length_a   1.000
_cell.length_b   1.000
_cell.length_c   1.000
_cell.angle_alpha   90.00
_cell.angle_beta   90.00
_cell.angle_gamma   90.00
#
_symmetry.space_group_name_H-M   'P 1'
#
loop_
_entity.id
_entity.type
_entity.pdbx_description
1 polymer ?
#
loop_
_entity_poly.entity_id
_entity_poly.type
_entity_poly.pdbx_seq_one_letter_code
_entity_poly.pdbx_strand_id
1 'polypeptide(L)'
;EMSASLVGSEMCIRDRSVTAYGADAESAVSDAIAEIERLDALLSTGETDSEIYKLNQNGGGSISEDTSYLLERALEIWKSTDGCFEIGIYPLMQEWGFTDGNYKVPDKETLQKLLPLADSSKIDFNEKNQTVSFEQDGMEIDFGGIAKGYTSGRIMDIFREHGITSGMVSLGGNVQVLGCLLYTSPTPRD
;
A
#
# COMPACT_ATOMS: atom_id res chain seq x y z
N GLU A 1 -10.38 27.36 20.43
CA GLU A 1 -10.96 27.18 19.06
C GLU A 1 -10.28 25.96 18.43
N MET A 2 -11.05 24.92 18.18
CA MET A 2 -10.54 23.76 17.47
C MET A 2 -10.70 24.03 15.97
N SER A 3 -9.58 24.18 15.27
CA SER A 3 -9.57 24.22 13.81
C SER A 3 -9.60 22.80 13.29
N ALA A 4 -10.56 22.49 12.44
CA ALA A 4 -10.60 21.22 11.73
C ALA A 4 -10.34 21.49 10.24
N SER A 5 -9.38 20.80 9.66
CA SER A 5 -9.18 20.82 8.21
C SER A 5 -9.62 19.50 7.63
N LEU A 6 -10.60 19.57 6.71
CA LEU A 6 -11.06 18.42 5.93
C LEU A 6 -10.58 18.63 4.51
N VAL A 7 -9.70 17.76 4.03
CA VAL A 7 -9.27 17.77 2.64
C VAL A 7 -9.66 16.45 2.00
N GLY A 8 -10.67 16.50 1.12
CA GLY A 8 -11.02 15.42 0.23
C GLY A 8 -10.28 15.60 -1.10
N SER A 9 -9.47 14.65 -1.52
CA SER A 9 -8.92 14.59 -2.86
C SER A 9 -9.60 13.45 -3.61
N GLU A 10 -10.40 13.80 -4.61
CA GLU A 10 -10.89 12.83 -5.60
C GLU A 10 -9.78 12.60 -6.63
N MET A 11 -9.00 11.56 -6.45
CA MET A 11 -8.17 11.03 -7.52
C MET A 11 -8.34 9.52 -7.60
N CYS A 12 -8.94 9.09 -8.69
CA CYS A 12 -9.07 7.73 -9.21
C CYS A 12 -9.69 6.68 -8.28
N ILE A 13 -11.02 6.49 -8.34
CA ILE A 13 -11.81 5.30 -7.93
C ILE A 13 -11.80 4.95 -6.42
N ARG A 14 -10.97 5.57 -5.58
CA ARG A 14 -10.92 5.27 -4.14
C ARG A 14 -10.96 6.57 -3.35
N ASP A 15 -12.05 6.78 -2.62
CA ASP A 15 -12.19 7.89 -1.68
C ASP A 15 -11.02 7.87 -0.69
N ARG A 16 -10.24 8.94 -0.69
CA ARG A 16 -9.19 9.18 0.31
C ARG A 16 -9.63 10.34 1.16
N SER A 17 -9.61 10.20 2.47
CA SER A 17 -9.87 11.30 3.39
C SER A 17 -8.83 11.34 4.50
N VAL A 18 -8.36 12.54 4.81
CA VAL A 18 -7.41 12.82 5.88
C VAL A 18 -7.99 13.94 6.74
N THR A 19 -8.14 13.70 8.03
CA THR A 19 -8.70 14.68 8.96
C THR A 19 -7.83 14.76 10.20
N ALA A 20 -7.46 15.96 10.61
CA ALA A 20 -6.71 16.21 11.84
C ALA A 20 -7.35 17.34 12.63
N TYR A 21 -7.21 17.30 13.96
CA TYR A 21 -7.71 18.30 14.89
C TYR A 21 -6.56 18.82 15.76
N GLY A 22 -6.38 20.12 15.81
CA GLY A 22 -5.34 20.77 16.59
C GLY A 22 -4.84 22.07 15.95
N ALA A 23 -3.90 22.70 16.61
CA ALA A 23 -3.37 23.99 16.17
C ALA A 23 -2.58 23.89 14.85
N ASP A 24 -1.89 22.75 14.63
CA ASP A 24 -1.06 22.49 13.45
C ASP A 24 -1.73 21.51 12.46
N ALA A 25 -3.06 21.39 12.52
CA ALA A 25 -3.82 20.44 11.73
C ALA A 25 -3.68 20.64 10.21
N GLU A 26 -3.62 21.88 9.74
CA GLU A 26 -3.48 22.21 8.32
C GLU A 26 -2.14 21.74 7.76
N SER A 27 -1.04 22.01 8.47
CA SER A 27 0.29 21.55 8.10
C SER A 27 0.39 20.04 8.13
N ALA A 28 -0.11 19.40 9.19
CA ALA A 28 -0.13 17.96 9.33
C ALA A 28 -0.89 17.25 8.20
N VAL A 29 -2.04 17.80 7.79
CA VAL A 29 -2.83 17.25 6.67
C VAL A 29 -2.10 17.45 5.35
N SER A 30 -1.46 18.60 5.14
CA SER A 30 -0.66 18.88 3.93
C SER A 30 0.48 17.88 3.79
N ASP A 31 1.24 17.64 4.86
CA ASP A 31 2.36 16.70 4.86
C ASP A 31 1.88 15.24 4.70
N ALA A 32 0.74 14.90 5.31
CA ALA A 32 0.12 13.60 5.13
C ALA A 32 -0.31 13.34 3.67
N ILE A 33 -0.85 14.35 2.99
CA ILE A 33 -1.20 14.23 1.56
C ILE A 33 0.06 14.06 0.71
N ALA A 34 1.10 14.85 0.95
CA ALA A 34 2.36 14.72 0.24
C ALA A 34 2.97 13.33 0.42
N GLU A 35 2.90 12.75 1.61
CA GLU A 35 3.38 11.39 1.87
C GLU A 35 2.54 10.32 1.15
N ILE A 36 1.21 10.48 1.09
CA ILE A 36 0.34 9.61 0.29
C ILE A 36 0.76 9.62 -1.18
N GLU A 37 0.96 10.82 -1.75
CA GLU A 37 1.35 10.98 -3.15
C GLU A 37 2.73 10.39 -3.41
N ARG A 38 3.68 10.60 -2.51
CA ARG A 38 5.03 10.04 -2.59
C ARG A 38 5.01 8.51 -2.60
N LEU A 39 4.28 7.90 -1.66
CA LEU A 39 4.18 6.43 -1.56
C LEU A 39 3.38 5.84 -2.72
N ASP A 40 2.35 6.51 -3.20
CA ASP A 40 1.60 6.08 -4.39
C ASP A 40 2.50 6.04 -5.64
N ALA A 41 3.29 7.10 -5.86
CA ALA A 41 4.26 7.16 -6.95
C ALA A 41 5.38 6.11 -6.80
N LEU A 42 5.85 5.84 -5.58
CA LEU A 42 6.90 4.87 -5.31
C LEU A 42 6.45 3.43 -5.56
N LEU A 43 5.24 3.08 -5.10
CA LEU A 43 4.75 1.71 -5.01
C LEU A 43 3.82 1.31 -6.18
N SER A 44 3.55 2.21 -7.12
CA SER A 44 2.70 1.94 -8.27
C SER A 44 3.28 0.83 -9.16
N THR A 45 2.42 -0.10 -9.57
CA THR A 45 2.77 -1.10 -10.58
C THR A 45 2.52 -0.61 -12.00
N GLY A 46 1.80 0.50 -12.18
CA GLY A 46 1.42 1.07 -13.48
C GLY A 46 2.26 2.28 -13.93
N GLU A 47 2.83 3.04 -12.98
CA GLU A 47 3.62 4.23 -13.29
C GLU A 47 5.06 3.85 -13.64
N THR A 48 5.50 4.17 -14.86
CA THR A 48 6.80 3.75 -15.41
C THR A 48 8.00 4.25 -14.63
N ASP A 49 7.86 5.35 -13.91
CA ASP A 49 8.90 5.94 -13.06
C ASP A 49 8.95 5.35 -11.66
N SER A 50 7.95 4.58 -11.26
CA SER A 50 7.88 3.97 -9.92
C SER A 50 8.99 2.94 -9.72
N GLU A 51 9.33 2.70 -8.46
CA GLU A 51 10.31 1.70 -8.07
C GLU A 51 9.79 0.27 -8.36
N ILE A 52 8.54 0.00 -8.01
CA ILE A 52 7.94 -1.33 -8.22
C ILE A 52 7.77 -1.68 -9.69
N TYR A 53 7.37 -0.72 -10.53
CA TYR A 53 7.33 -0.94 -11.97
C TYR A 53 8.71 -1.34 -12.51
N LYS A 54 9.77 -0.60 -12.13
CA LYS A 54 11.14 -0.88 -12.57
C LYS A 54 11.67 -2.23 -12.08
N LEU A 55 11.35 -2.61 -10.82
CA LEU A 55 11.69 -3.93 -10.30
C LEU A 55 11.02 -5.05 -11.10
N ASN A 56 9.73 -4.90 -11.38
CA ASN A 56 8.97 -5.87 -12.16
C ASN A 56 9.51 -6.01 -13.58
N GLN A 57 9.89 -4.89 -14.24
CA GLN A 57 10.45 -4.94 -15.58
C GLN A 57 11.86 -5.53 -15.64
N ASN A 58 12.67 -5.32 -14.62
CA ASN A 58 14.08 -5.74 -14.61
C ASN A 58 14.32 -7.10 -13.89
N GLY A 59 13.30 -7.69 -13.30
CA GLY A 59 13.44 -8.90 -12.48
C GLY A 59 14.19 -8.67 -11.17
N GLY A 60 14.24 -7.41 -10.71
CA GLY A 60 14.91 -7.02 -9.47
C GLY A 60 15.65 -5.69 -9.57
N GLY A 61 16.38 -5.32 -8.51
CA GLY A 61 17.13 -4.07 -8.42
C GLY A 61 17.39 -3.60 -7.01
N SER A 62 17.88 -2.36 -6.90
CA SER A 62 17.99 -1.67 -5.60
C SER A 62 16.63 -1.09 -5.21
N ILE A 63 16.36 -1.09 -3.91
CA ILE A 63 15.10 -0.64 -3.34
C ILE A 63 15.30 0.41 -2.26
N SER A 64 14.29 1.25 -2.05
CA SER A 64 14.22 2.23 -0.97
C SER A 64 13.99 1.57 0.39
N GLU A 65 14.15 2.34 1.47
CA GLU A 65 13.83 1.90 2.82
C GLU A 65 12.35 1.52 2.97
N ASP A 66 11.43 2.27 2.36
CA ASP A 66 10.00 1.98 2.38
C ASP A 66 9.69 0.63 1.73
N THR A 67 10.25 0.38 0.55
CA THR A 67 10.05 -0.89 -0.17
C THR A 67 10.74 -2.04 0.56
N SER A 68 11.91 -1.81 1.14
CA SER A 68 12.63 -2.81 1.96
C SER A 68 11.78 -3.25 3.16
N TYR A 69 11.23 -2.30 3.90
CA TYR A 69 10.33 -2.58 5.02
C TYR A 69 9.07 -3.34 4.58
N LEU A 70 8.43 -2.89 3.50
CA LEU A 70 7.22 -3.54 2.98
C LEU A 70 7.49 -4.97 2.51
N LEU A 71 8.63 -5.19 1.86
CA LEU A 71 9.04 -6.50 1.38
C LEU A 71 9.30 -7.46 2.54
N GLU A 72 10.05 -7.02 3.57
CA GLU A 72 10.29 -7.79 4.78
C GLU A 72 8.96 -8.22 5.43
N ARG A 73 8.07 -7.25 5.66
CA ARG A 73 6.75 -7.51 6.26
C ARG A 73 5.89 -8.43 5.40
N ALA A 74 5.90 -8.27 4.09
CA ALA A 74 5.15 -9.12 3.17
C ALA A 74 5.65 -10.58 3.21
N LEU A 75 6.97 -10.78 3.22
CA LEU A 75 7.57 -12.11 3.32
C LEU A 75 7.32 -12.77 4.70
N GLU A 76 7.30 -11.99 5.78
CA GLU A 76 6.89 -12.49 7.10
C GLU A 76 5.43 -12.96 7.12
N ILE A 77 4.52 -12.16 6.54
CA ILE A 77 3.09 -12.50 6.45
C ILE A 77 2.92 -13.73 5.54
N TRP A 78 3.57 -13.75 4.38
CA TRP A 78 3.57 -14.90 3.48
C TRP A 78 3.95 -16.19 4.22
N LYS A 79 5.05 -16.16 4.97
CA LYS A 79 5.54 -17.30 5.75
C LYS A 79 4.57 -17.70 6.87
N SER A 80 4.00 -16.74 7.59
CA SER A 80 3.10 -17.00 8.72
C SER A 80 1.72 -17.49 8.29
N THR A 81 1.36 -17.29 7.02
CA THR A 81 0.07 -17.68 6.43
C THR A 81 0.19 -18.86 5.48
N ASP A 82 1.34 -19.58 5.49
CA ASP A 82 1.62 -20.70 4.57
C ASP A 82 1.33 -20.32 3.10
N GLY A 83 1.73 -19.11 2.68
CA GLY A 83 1.58 -18.62 1.32
C GLY A 83 0.18 -18.08 0.97
N CYS A 84 -0.74 -17.96 1.93
CA CYS A 84 -2.07 -17.39 1.66
C CYS A 84 -2.03 -15.89 1.35
N PHE A 85 -1.04 -15.18 1.89
CA PHE A 85 -0.74 -13.81 1.49
C PHE A 85 0.43 -13.84 0.50
N GLU A 86 0.21 -13.47 -0.75
CA GLU A 86 1.19 -13.61 -1.83
C GLU A 86 1.32 -12.29 -2.61
N ILE A 87 2.51 -11.67 -2.58
CA ILE A 87 2.78 -10.44 -3.31
C ILE A 87 3.20 -10.68 -4.76
N GLY A 88 3.65 -11.88 -5.11
CA GLY A 88 3.99 -12.28 -6.49
C GLY A 88 2.76 -12.50 -7.39
N ILE A 89 1.58 -12.09 -6.95
CA ILE A 89 0.30 -12.33 -7.64
C ILE A 89 0.08 -11.41 -8.85
N TYR A 90 0.92 -10.41 -9.08
CA TYR A 90 0.68 -9.36 -10.08
C TYR A 90 0.46 -9.89 -11.52
N PRO A 91 1.21 -10.89 -12.03
CA PRO A 91 0.95 -11.47 -13.35
C PRO A 91 -0.46 -12.10 -13.49
N LEU A 92 -0.97 -12.67 -12.40
CA LEU A 92 -2.35 -13.18 -12.37
C LEU A 92 -3.37 -12.04 -12.37
N MET A 93 -3.12 -10.94 -11.63
CA MET A 93 -4.00 -9.77 -11.61
C MET A 93 -4.11 -9.12 -12.99
N GLN A 94 -2.99 -9.04 -13.73
CA GLN A 94 -2.97 -8.56 -15.12
C GLN A 94 -3.80 -9.46 -16.03
N GLU A 95 -3.65 -10.77 -15.93
CA GLU A 95 -4.39 -11.70 -16.77
C GLU A 95 -5.90 -11.70 -16.49
N TRP A 96 -6.32 -11.44 -15.24
CA TRP A 96 -7.74 -11.23 -14.90
C TRP A 96 -8.27 -9.85 -15.32
N GLY A 97 -7.40 -8.94 -15.77
CA GLY A 97 -7.76 -7.58 -16.15
C GLY A 97 -8.05 -6.65 -14.97
N PHE A 98 -7.55 -6.96 -13.77
CA PHE A 98 -7.74 -6.10 -12.59
C PHE A 98 -6.88 -4.83 -12.65
N THR A 99 -5.84 -4.80 -13.47
CA THR A 99 -4.90 -3.70 -13.58
C THR A 99 -5.34 -2.63 -14.59
N ASP A 100 -6.07 -3.02 -15.62
CA ASP A 100 -6.51 -2.17 -16.74
C ASP A 100 -8.03 -2.05 -16.88
N GLY A 101 -8.80 -2.73 -16.01
CA GLY A 101 -10.25 -2.73 -16.02
C GLY A 101 -10.88 -3.62 -17.11
N ASN A 102 -10.09 -4.34 -17.88
CA ASN A 102 -10.58 -5.26 -18.91
C ASN A 102 -10.86 -6.65 -18.32
N TYR A 103 -11.78 -6.72 -17.39
CA TYR A 103 -12.10 -7.92 -16.63
C TYR A 103 -12.47 -9.10 -17.54
N LYS A 104 -11.78 -10.23 -17.35
CA LYS A 104 -12.03 -11.49 -18.04
C LYS A 104 -11.80 -12.66 -17.12
N VAL A 105 -12.34 -13.82 -17.47
CA VAL A 105 -12.02 -15.07 -16.80
C VAL A 105 -10.95 -15.78 -17.65
N PRO A 106 -9.71 -15.91 -17.15
CA PRO A 106 -8.66 -16.59 -17.88
C PRO A 106 -8.98 -18.08 -18.09
N ASP A 107 -8.45 -18.65 -19.16
CA ASP A 107 -8.52 -20.09 -19.35
C ASP A 107 -7.59 -20.85 -18.38
N LYS A 108 -7.88 -22.12 -18.18
CA LYS A 108 -7.15 -22.96 -17.22
C LYS A 108 -5.69 -23.14 -17.60
N GLU A 109 -5.37 -23.21 -18.89
CA GLU A 109 -4.01 -23.40 -19.37
C GLU A 109 -3.15 -22.18 -19.06
N THR A 110 -3.66 -20.98 -19.30
CA THR A 110 -3.01 -19.71 -18.97
C THR A 110 -2.76 -19.58 -17.47
N LEU A 111 -3.78 -19.90 -16.64
CA LEU A 111 -3.61 -19.88 -15.19
C LEU A 111 -2.54 -20.86 -14.70
N GLN A 112 -2.48 -22.09 -15.28
CA GLN A 112 -1.45 -23.07 -14.92
C GLN A 112 -0.03 -22.62 -15.26
N LYS A 113 0.14 -21.78 -16.28
CA LYS A 113 1.45 -21.20 -16.65
C LYS A 113 1.85 -20.04 -15.71
N LEU A 114 0.88 -19.26 -15.23
CA LEU A 114 1.15 -18.09 -14.39
C LEU A 114 1.26 -18.41 -12.90
N LEU A 115 0.55 -19.43 -12.42
CA LEU A 115 0.58 -19.81 -11.00
C LEU A 115 1.99 -20.03 -10.42
N PRO A 116 2.97 -20.64 -11.15
CA PRO A 116 4.33 -20.79 -10.62
C PRO A 116 5.10 -19.48 -10.45
N LEU A 117 4.61 -18.37 -11.03
CA LEU A 117 5.21 -17.02 -10.86
C LEU A 117 4.76 -16.35 -9.56
N ALA A 118 3.61 -16.77 -9.01
CA ALA A 118 3.10 -16.30 -7.74
C ALA A 118 3.67 -17.14 -6.58
N ASP A 119 4.96 -16.94 -6.31
CA ASP A 119 5.70 -17.72 -5.30
C ASP A 119 6.78 -16.85 -4.65
N SER A 120 6.44 -16.22 -3.54
CA SER A 120 7.34 -15.35 -2.79
C SER A 120 8.57 -16.06 -2.21
N SER A 121 8.62 -17.42 -2.21
CA SER A 121 9.84 -18.14 -1.84
C SER A 121 10.98 -17.96 -2.84
N LYS A 122 10.68 -17.49 -4.04
CA LYS A 122 11.63 -17.21 -5.13
C LYS A 122 12.08 -15.75 -5.20
N ILE A 123 11.74 -14.97 -4.19
CA ILE A 123 12.20 -13.60 -4.05
C ILE A 123 13.47 -13.62 -3.18
N ASP A 124 14.63 -13.37 -3.78
CA ASP A 124 15.86 -13.19 -3.05
C ASP A 124 15.98 -11.74 -2.59
N PHE A 125 15.85 -11.53 -1.29
CA PHE A 125 15.88 -10.21 -0.66
C PHE A 125 17.09 -10.06 0.26
N ASN A 126 17.92 -9.05 -0.02
CA ASN A 126 19.05 -8.67 0.80
C ASN A 126 18.78 -7.33 1.49
N GLU A 127 18.32 -7.38 2.74
CA GLU A 127 18.02 -6.21 3.56
C GLU A 127 19.23 -5.27 3.72
N LYS A 128 20.43 -5.82 3.94
CA LYS A 128 21.65 -5.01 4.20
C LYS A 128 22.05 -4.17 3.01
N ASN A 129 21.88 -4.71 1.80
CA ASN A 129 22.24 -4.03 0.57
C ASN A 129 21.04 -3.33 -0.06
N GLN A 130 19.84 -3.49 0.52
CA GLN A 130 18.58 -3.01 -0.04
C GLN A 130 18.43 -3.41 -1.52
N THR A 131 18.57 -4.71 -1.78
CA THR A 131 18.42 -5.28 -3.12
C THR A 131 17.46 -6.45 -3.11
N VAL A 132 16.75 -6.60 -4.22
CA VAL A 132 15.85 -7.73 -4.47
C VAL A 132 16.11 -8.29 -5.85
N SER A 133 15.98 -9.61 -6.01
CA SER A 133 15.97 -10.27 -7.30
C SER A 133 14.94 -11.39 -7.33
N PHE A 134 14.40 -11.64 -8.51
CA PHE A 134 13.43 -12.72 -8.73
C PHE A 134 14.13 -13.89 -9.41
N GLU A 135 13.98 -15.09 -8.84
CA GLU A 135 14.64 -16.29 -9.37
C GLU A 135 14.06 -16.80 -10.70
N GLN A 136 12.88 -16.31 -11.07
CA GLN A 136 12.18 -16.78 -12.26
C GLN A 136 11.76 -15.60 -13.15
N ASP A 137 12.07 -15.67 -14.44
CA ASP A 137 11.63 -14.68 -15.43
C ASP A 137 10.10 -14.58 -15.48
N GLY A 138 9.59 -13.34 -15.52
CA GLY A 138 8.18 -13.05 -15.56
C GLY A 138 7.51 -12.98 -14.17
N MET A 139 8.26 -13.16 -13.09
CA MET A 139 7.77 -12.80 -11.75
C MET A 139 7.62 -11.29 -11.64
N GLU A 140 6.51 -10.87 -11.06
CA GLU A 140 6.20 -9.47 -10.77
C GLU A 140 5.46 -9.38 -9.43
N ILE A 141 5.73 -8.32 -8.67
CA ILE A 141 5.17 -8.11 -7.33
C ILE A 141 4.18 -6.93 -7.30
N ASP A 142 3.24 -7.00 -6.36
CA ASP A 142 2.30 -5.93 -6.02
C ASP A 142 2.13 -5.82 -4.50
N PHE A 143 2.24 -4.61 -3.97
CA PHE A 143 2.04 -4.34 -2.55
C PHE A 143 0.62 -3.87 -2.20
N GLY A 144 -0.33 -3.92 -3.11
CA GLY A 144 -1.71 -3.45 -2.90
C GLY A 144 -2.41 -4.03 -1.68
N GLY A 145 -2.02 -5.25 -1.26
CA GLY A 145 -2.53 -5.90 -0.06
C GLY A 145 -2.00 -5.34 1.27
N ILE A 146 -0.88 -4.61 1.27
CA ILE A 146 -0.21 -4.11 2.50
C ILE A 146 0.06 -2.60 2.46
N ALA A 147 0.24 -1.99 1.29
CA ALA A 147 0.65 -0.60 1.13
C ALA A 147 -0.30 0.40 1.82
N LYS A 148 -1.62 0.18 1.76
CA LYS A 148 -2.59 1.08 2.42
C LYS A 148 -2.44 1.11 3.94
N GLY A 149 -2.17 -0.04 4.54
CA GLY A 149 -1.89 -0.15 5.98
C GLY A 149 -0.62 0.59 6.37
N TYR A 150 0.44 0.39 5.59
CA TYR A 150 1.71 1.08 5.77
C TYR A 150 1.55 2.60 5.66
N THR A 151 0.97 3.08 4.57
CA THR A 151 0.71 4.51 4.34
C THR A 151 -0.10 5.14 5.48
N SER A 152 -1.15 4.45 5.94
CA SER A 152 -1.94 4.93 7.09
C SER A 152 -1.10 5.04 8.36
N GLY A 153 -0.20 4.09 8.61
CA GLY A 153 0.76 4.14 9.72
C GLY A 153 1.67 5.36 9.64
N ARG A 154 2.27 5.61 8.47
CA ARG A 154 3.11 6.80 8.19
C ARG A 154 2.38 8.11 8.47
N ILE A 155 1.11 8.19 8.05
CA ILE A 155 0.28 9.38 8.34
C ILE A 155 0.06 9.58 9.85
N MET A 156 -0.13 8.49 10.60
CA MET A 156 -0.24 8.59 12.06
C MET A 156 1.05 9.06 12.71
N ASP A 157 2.21 8.73 12.16
CA ASP A 157 3.50 9.22 12.63
C ASP A 157 3.67 10.71 12.32
N ILE A 158 3.35 11.16 11.11
CA ILE A 158 3.31 12.59 10.73
C ILE A 158 2.40 13.37 11.68
N PHE A 159 1.21 12.85 11.99
CA PHE A 159 0.30 13.48 12.94
C PHE A 159 0.93 13.64 14.32
N ARG A 160 1.63 12.62 14.82
CA ARG A 160 2.33 12.70 16.13
C ARG A 160 3.47 13.70 16.11
N GLU A 161 4.24 13.79 15.02
CA GLU A 161 5.33 14.76 14.82
C GLU A 161 4.81 16.20 14.85
N HIS A 162 3.60 16.44 14.33
CA HIS A 162 2.90 17.72 14.40
C HIS A 162 2.14 17.95 15.72
N GLY A 163 2.30 17.06 16.71
CA GLY A 163 1.59 17.18 17.99
C GLY A 163 0.08 16.98 17.89
N ILE A 164 -0.42 16.40 16.79
CA ILE A 164 -1.82 16.05 16.64
C ILE A 164 -2.14 14.86 17.54
N THR A 165 -3.18 15.00 18.36
CA THR A 165 -3.65 13.98 19.28
C THR A 165 -4.99 13.35 18.87
N SER A 166 -5.65 13.91 17.86
CA SER A 166 -6.91 13.41 17.32
C SER A 166 -6.95 13.60 15.80
N GLY A 167 -7.15 12.52 15.08
CA GLY A 167 -7.22 12.53 13.63
C GLY A 167 -7.67 11.19 13.06
N MET A 168 -7.93 11.18 11.77
CA MET A 168 -8.37 10.00 11.04
C MET A 168 -7.83 10.03 9.62
N VAL A 169 -7.47 8.86 9.12
CA VAL A 169 -7.19 8.64 7.69
C VAL A 169 -8.06 7.49 7.18
N SER A 170 -8.60 7.66 5.98
CA SER A 170 -9.28 6.60 5.24
C SER A 170 -8.69 6.52 3.84
N LEU A 171 -8.16 5.35 3.48
CA LEU A 171 -7.54 5.06 2.20
C LEU A 171 -8.25 3.88 1.54
N GLY A 172 -9.29 4.17 0.75
CA GLY A 172 -10.03 3.15 0.02
C GLY A 172 -10.55 2.01 0.92
N GLY A 173 -11.19 2.37 2.03
CA GLY A 173 -11.75 1.43 3.01
C GLY A 173 -10.81 0.99 4.13
N ASN A 174 -9.50 1.27 4.05
CA ASN A 174 -8.61 1.13 5.20
C ASN A 174 -8.69 2.39 6.06
N VAL A 175 -9.20 2.27 7.27
CA VAL A 175 -9.40 3.39 8.19
C VAL A 175 -8.50 3.24 9.40
N GLN A 176 -7.74 4.29 9.71
CA GLN A 176 -6.94 4.38 10.93
C GLN A 176 -7.25 5.67 11.67
N VAL A 177 -7.29 5.60 13.00
CA VAL A 177 -7.66 6.71 13.88
C VAL A 177 -6.55 6.94 14.90
N LEU A 178 -6.23 8.20 15.14
CA LEU A 178 -5.36 8.65 16.21
C LEU A 178 -6.19 9.29 17.32
N GLY A 179 -6.01 8.83 18.55
CA GLY A 179 -6.70 9.38 19.73
C GLY A 179 -8.17 8.98 19.83
N CYS A 180 -8.90 9.64 20.72
CA CYS A 180 -10.33 9.44 20.91
C CYS A 180 -11.09 10.43 20.04
N LEU A 181 -11.97 9.94 19.18
CA LEU A 181 -12.96 10.79 18.52
C LEU A 181 -13.87 11.38 19.57
N LEU A 182 -14.02 12.70 19.59
CA LEU A 182 -14.83 13.44 20.57
C LEU A 182 -16.32 13.07 20.57
N TYR A 183 -16.76 12.26 19.62
CA TYR A 183 -18.14 11.79 19.47
C TYR A 183 -18.17 10.31 19.16
N THR A 184 -18.25 9.48 20.18
CA THR A 184 -18.87 8.17 20.01
C THR A 184 -20.38 8.42 19.92
N SER A 185 -20.96 8.34 18.72
CA SER A 185 -22.40 8.25 18.58
C SER A 185 -22.84 7.01 19.36
N PRO A 186 -23.72 7.12 20.37
CA PRO A 186 -24.22 5.93 21.04
C PRO A 186 -24.95 5.10 19.99
N THR A 187 -24.48 3.88 19.78
CA THR A 187 -25.22 2.91 18.98
C THR A 187 -26.59 2.76 19.60
N PRO A 188 -27.69 2.97 18.87
CA PRO A 188 -29.02 2.66 19.41
C PRO A 188 -29.02 1.19 19.85
N ARG A 189 -29.30 0.93 21.11
CA ARG A 189 -29.59 -0.43 21.57
C ARG A 189 -31.06 -0.66 21.30
N ASP A 190 -31.33 -1.60 20.40
CA ASP A 190 -32.65 -2.17 20.21
C ASP A 190 -33.12 -2.89 21.49
#